data_2c45f77d667dc71bd479faa8f0e1881a
#
_entry.id   2c45f77d667dc71bd479faa8f0e1881a
#
_cell.length_a   1.000
_cell.length_b   1.000
_cell.length_c   1.000
_cell.angle_alpha   90.00
_cell.angle_beta   90.00
_cell.angle_gamma   90.00
#
_symmetry.space_group_name_H-M   'P 1'
#
loop_
_entity.id
_entity.type
_entity.pdbx_description
1 polymer ?
#
loop_
_entity_poly.entity_id
_entity_poly.type
_entity_poly.pdbx_seq_one_letter_code
_entity_poly.pdbx_strand_id
1 'polypeptide(L)'
;MKKNKVIYTNGLIDLAQPRLGSKVIFKTDDFFASANRIIDPAPPVFKENIFDKRGKWMDGWESRRKRTQGHDYLVIKLGKSGRIHKVDVDTSHFNGNQPAMISLEGCNSKSNNIKSLKWKTLISKKKTKANSHHLFKVSSNQIFTHIKLNIFPDGGVARLRLYGSITNEENKYGNKNINLASLLNGAAIVACNNEHFGKAENILAPGKAKNMGDGWETRRRRNKGFDWLILNCVKGQNISDIEISTHHFKGNFPGHCSIQAAFIPNKKSAKSIVKTSNKWKHLLNKVKLSANKTHKFNKKLMKNNKINYLKINIFPDGGISRFKIYGKAI
;
A
#
# COMPACT_ATOMS: atom_id res chain seq x y z
N MET A 1 -3.12 6.74 30.56
CA MET A 1 -2.64 7.21 29.24
C MET A 1 -2.61 6.03 28.26
N LYS A 2 -3.43 6.02 27.20
CA LYS A 2 -3.36 4.96 26.17
C LYS A 2 -2.02 5.10 25.44
N LYS A 3 -1.10 4.15 25.63
CA LYS A 3 0.12 4.04 24.82
C LYS A 3 -0.30 3.98 23.33
N ASN A 4 0.26 4.82 22.48
CA ASN A 4 0.04 4.73 21.03
C ASN A 4 0.40 3.30 20.58
N LYS A 5 -0.60 2.57 20.10
CA LYS A 5 -0.41 1.19 19.65
C LYS A 5 0.36 1.23 18.33
N VAL A 6 1.53 0.60 18.29
CA VAL A 6 2.32 0.48 17.06
C VAL A 6 1.51 -0.28 16.01
N ILE A 7 1.45 0.29 14.81
CA ILE A 7 0.79 -0.29 13.64
C ILE A 7 1.85 -1.07 12.86
N TYR A 8 1.62 -2.35 12.64
CA TYR A 8 2.53 -3.26 11.93
C TYR A 8 1.93 -3.65 10.58
N THR A 9 2.60 -3.27 9.49
CA THR A 9 2.26 -3.68 8.12
C THR A 9 3.12 -4.83 7.61
N ASN A 10 4.17 -5.18 8.38
CA ASN A 10 5.10 -6.29 8.11
C ASN A 10 5.84 -6.19 6.76
N GLY A 11 5.97 -5.00 6.20
CA GLY A 11 6.64 -4.81 4.91
C GLY A 11 5.88 -5.40 3.72
N LEU A 12 4.56 -5.54 3.81
CA LEU A 12 3.71 -5.99 2.72
C LEU A 12 3.14 -4.79 1.96
N ILE A 13 3.02 -4.95 0.64
CA ILE A 13 2.46 -3.98 -0.29
C ILE A 13 1.12 -4.50 -0.78
N ASP A 14 0.11 -3.63 -0.93
CA ASP A 14 -1.09 -3.98 -1.69
C ASP A 14 -0.76 -4.00 -3.19
N LEU A 15 -0.64 -5.20 -3.75
CA LEU A 15 -0.29 -5.42 -5.16
C LEU A 15 -1.44 -5.06 -6.12
N ALA A 16 -2.68 -4.95 -5.64
CA ALA A 16 -3.82 -4.59 -6.47
C ALA A 16 -3.87 -3.10 -6.81
N GLN A 17 -3.16 -2.24 -6.07
CA GLN A 17 -3.32 -0.79 -6.18
C GLN A 17 -2.88 -0.22 -7.53
N PRO A 18 -3.62 0.76 -8.12
CA PRO A 18 -3.28 1.40 -9.39
C PRO A 18 -1.93 2.13 -9.37
N ARG A 19 -1.43 2.53 -8.20
CA ARG A 19 -0.10 3.17 -8.05
C ARG A 19 1.06 2.28 -8.50
N LEU A 20 0.85 0.95 -8.53
CA LEU A 20 1.79 -0.03 -9.08
C LEU A 20 1.57 -0.29 -10.57
N GLY A 21 0.53 0.28 -11.19
CA GLY A 21 0.09 0.00 -12.56
C GLY A 21 -0.94 -1.13 -12.67
N SER A 22 -1.49 -1.60 -11.54
CA SER A 22 -2.54 -2.63 -11.54
C SER A 22 -3.85 -2.05 -12.05
N LYS A 23 -4.61 -2.87 -12.78
CA LYS A 23 -5.87 -2.47 -13.41
C LYS A 23 -6.83 -3.64 -13.54
N VAL A 24 -8.11 -3.38 -13.46
CA VAL A 24 -9.16 -4.32 -13.85
C VAL A 24 -9.16 -4.43 -15.37
N ILE A 25 -8.97 -5.64 -15.91
CA ILE A 25 -8.91 -5.90 -17.36
C ILE A 25 -10.14 -6.63 -17.88
N PHE A 26 -10.95 -7.20 -16.99
CA PHE A 26 -12.18 -7.87 -17.33
C PHE A 26 -13.16 -7.88 -16.15
N LYS A 27 -14.45 -7.87 -16.44
CA LYS A 27 -15.55 -8.09 -15.52
C LYS A 27 -16.73 -8.67 -16.29
N THR A 28 -17.55 -9.49 -15.63
CA THR A 28 -18.80 -10.02 -16.20
C THR A 28 -19.91 -8.97 -16.19
N ASP A 29 -20.02 -8.24 -15.09
CA ASP A 29 -21.00 -7.17 -14.90
C ASP A 29 -20.46 -6.14 -13.90
N ASP A 30 -20.71 -4.86 -14.10
CA ASP A 30 -20.42 -3.76 -13.18
C ASP A 30 -21.48 -2.63 -13.29
N PHE A 31 -22.71 -3.06 -13.51
CA PHE A 31 -23.81 -2.11 -13.82
C PHE A 31 -24.08 -1.13 -12.70
N PHE A 32 -24.19 -1.55 -11.45
CA PHE A 32 -24.51 -0.65 -10.34
C PHE A 32 -23.28 0.15 -9.88
N ALA A 33 -22.09 -0.47 -9.83
CA ALA A 33 -20.89 0.24 -9.45
C ALA A 33 -19.67 -0.29 -10.20
N SER A 34 -18.87 0.64 -10.73
CA SER A 34 -17.70 0.33 -11.59
C SER A 34 -16.68 -0.56 -10.90
N ALA A 35 -16.29 -1.64 -11.58
CA ALA A 35 -15.29 -2.59 -11.11
C ALA A 35 -13.93 -1.94 -10.80
N ASN A 36 -13.58 -0.82 -11.42
CA ASN A 36 -12.31 -0.13 -11.17
C ASN A 36 -12.18 0.42 -9.74
N ARG A 37 -13.30 0.68 -9.05
CA ARG A 37 -13.27 1.19 -7.66
C ARG A 37 -12.75 0.18 -6.65
N ILE A 38 -12.83 -1.13 -6.96
CA ILE A 38 -12.42 -2.20 -6.04
C ILE A 38 -10.92 -2.14 -5.67
N ILE A 39 -10.09 -1.57 -6.55
CA ILE A 39 -8.64 -1.45 -6.37
C ILE A 39 -8.19 -0.04 -5.93
N ASP A 40 -9.12 0.87 -5.65
CA ASP A 40 -8.78 2.21 -5.14
C ASP A 40 -7.99 2.10 -3.83
N PRO A 41 -6.82 2.74 -3.69
CA PRO A 41 -6.02 2.68 -2.46
C PRO A 41 -6.69 3.36 -1.26
N ALA A 42 -7.60 4.31 -1.50
CA ALA A 42 -8.36 4.96 -0.43
C ALA A 42 -9.36 3.99 0.22
N PRO A 43 -9.65 4.15 1.52
CA PRO A 43 -10.77 3.46 2.15
C PRO A 43 -12.07 3.73 1.42
N PRO A 44 -13.03 2.78 1.41
CA PRO A 44 -14.34 3.04 0.84
C PRO A 44 -15.08 4.11 1.66
N VAL A 45 -15.85 4.93 0.97
CA VAL A 45 -16.68 5.97 1.59
C VAL A 45 -18.16 5.68 1.34
N PHE A 46 -18.99 6.00 2.32
CA PHE A 46 -20.43 5.98 2.17
C PHE A 46 -20.96 7.41 2.04
N LYS A 47 -21.83 7.63 1.06
CA LYS A 47 -22.51 8.90 0.85
C LYS A 47 -24.01 8.63 0.91
N GLU A 48 -24.66 9.15 1.95
CA GLU A 48 -26.10 9.08 2.06
C GLU A 48 -26.77 9.89 0.93
N ASN A 49 -27.91 9.39 0.48
CA ASN A 49 -28.79 10.06 -0.46
C ASN A 49 -28.15 10.48 -1.80
N ILE A 50 -27.03 9.85 -2.17
CA ILE A 50 -26.44 10.02 -3.50
C ILE A 50 -26.92 8.88 -4.39
N PHE A 51 -27.57 9.26 -5.49
CA PHE A 51 -28.05 8.38 -6.54
C PHE A 51 -27.45 8.82 -7.87
N ASP A 52 -27.18 7.87 -8.73
CA ASP A 52 -26.86 8.10 -10.13
C ASP A 52 -27.91 7.42 -11.02
N LYS A 53 -27.74 7.49 -12.35
CA LYS A 53 -28.66 6.87 -13.32
C LYS A 53 -28.81 5.35 -13.20
N ARG A 54 -28.02 4.71 -12.34
CA ARG A 54 -27.99 3.26 -12.13
C ARG A 54 -28.54 2.84 -10.77
N GLY A 55 -28.90 3.81 -9.92
CA GLY A 55 -29.42 3.60 -8.59
C GLY A 55 -28.62 4.27 -7.48
N LYS A 56 -28.63 3.68 -6.28
CA LYS A 56 -27.83 4.20 -5.15
C LYS A 56 -26.34 4.14 -5.45
N TRP A 57 -25.65 5.25 -5.25
CA TRP A 57 -24.20 5.29 -5.46
C TRP A 57 -23.44 4.46 -4.41
N MET A 58 -22.59 3.55 -4.86
CA MET A 58 -21.77 2.71 -4.00
C MET A 58 -20.28 2.85 -4.35
N ASP A 59 -19.42 2.92 -3.33
CA ASP A 59 -17.96 3.01 -3.51
C ASP A 59 -17.33 1.62 -3.50
N GLY A 60 -17.45 0.93 -4.62
CA GLY A 60 -16.93 -0.41 -4.84
C GLY A 60 -17.31 -0.94 -6.20
N TRP A 61 -17.15 -2.23 -6.40
CA TRP A 61 -17.69 -2.98 -7.54
C TRP A 61 -19.02 -3.59 -7.15
N GLU A 62 -20.05 -3.42 -7.98
CA GLU A 62 -21.36 -4.05 -7.77
C GLU A 62 -21.98 -4.48 -9.10
N SER A 63 -22.30 -5.79 -9.19
CA SER A 63 -23.00 -6.40 -10.31
C SER A 63 -24.51 -6.42 -10.10
N ARG A 64 -25.26 -6.61 -11.19
CA ARG A 64 -26.71 -6.83 -11.13
C ARG A 64 -27.01 -8.15 -10.45
N ARG A 65 -28.23 -8.26 -9.88
CA ARG A 65 -28.73 -9.54 -9.40
C ARG A 65 -28.78 -10.55 -10.52
N LYS A 66 -28.04 -11.67 -10.35
CA LYS A 66 -27.93 -12.71 -11.33
C LYS A 66 -29.16 -13.61 -11.31
N ARG A 67 -29.88 -13.63 -12.42
CA ARG A 67 -31.13 -14.42 -12.60
C ARG A 67 -30.91 -15.67 -13.44
N THR A 68 -29.68 -15.94 -13.87
CA THR A 68 -29.27 -17.12 -14.64
C THR A 68 -28.26 -17.91 -13.83
N GLN A 69 -28.04 -19.18 -14.21
CA GLN A 69 -26.99 -19.99 -13.59
C GLN A 69 -25.59 -19.34 -13.76
N GLY A 70 -24.72 -19.59 -12.79
CA GLY A 70 -23.35 -19.12 -12.80
C GLY A 70 -23.06 -18.11 -11.69
N HIS A 71 -22.02 -17.32 -11.89
CA HIS A 71 -21.55 -16.31 -10.93
C HIS A 71 -20.86 -15.18 -11.67
N ASP A 72 -20.69 -14.07 -10.98
CA ASP A 72 -19.94 -12.93 -11.53
C ASP A 72 -18.47 -12.95 -11.08
N TYR A 73 -17.62 -12.39 -11.91
CA TYR A 73 -16.19 -12.27 -11.60
C TYR A 73 -15.54 -11.09 -12.31
N LEU A 74 -14.42 -10.67 -11.77
CA LEU A 74 -13.52 -9.72 -12.40
C LEU A 74 -12.09 -10.25 -12.43
N VAL A 75 -11.29 -9.70 -13.34
CA VAL A 75 -9.86 -10.01 -13.47
C VAL A 75 -9.04 -8.74 -13.34
N ILE A 76 -8.06 -8.79 -12.42
CA ILE A 76 -7.07 -7.74 -12.22
C ILE A 76 -5.75 -8.21 -12.82
N LYS A 77 -5.17 -7.40 -13.72
CA LYS A 77 -3.76 -7.50 -14.09
C LYS A 77 -2.95 -6.71 -13.09
N LEU A 78 -2.01 -7.36 -12.42
CA LEU A 78 -1.08 -6.71 -11.51
C LEU A 78 -0.05 -5.90 -12.30
N GLY A 79 0.21 -4.67 -11.90
CA GLY A 79 1.22 -3.81 -12.52
C GLY A 79 2.65 -4.25 -12.21
N LYS A 80 2.81 -4.96 -11.10
CA LYS A 80 4.05 -5.65 -10.71
C LYS A 80 3.71 -7.08 -10.32
N SER A 81 4.42 -8.04 -10.89
CA SER A 81 4.31 -9.43 -10.47
C SER A 81 4.78 -9.58 -9.03
N GLY A 82 4.15 -10.47 -8.28
CA GLY A 82 4.52 -10.65 -6.88
C GLY A 82 3.95 -11.91 -6.25
N ARG A 83 4.41 -12.18 -5.02
CA ARG A 83 3.89 -13.22 -4.15
C ARG A 83 2.85 -12.62 -3.23
N ILE A 84 1.66 -13.21 -3.18
CA ILE A 84 0.56 -12.78 -2.32
C ILE A 84 0.63 -13.59 -1.03
N HIS A 85 0.61 -12.89 0.11
CA HIS A 85 0.68 -13.50 1.45
C HIS A 85 -0.64 -13.39 2.22
N LYS A 86 -1.40 -12.34 1.94
CA LYS A 86 -2.67 -12.05 2.62
C LYS A 86 -3.62 -11.34 1.67
N VAL A 87 -4.89 -11.68 1.75
CA VAL A 87 -5.97 -11.04 0.99
C VAL A 87 -6.97 -10.45 1.97
N ASP A 88 -7.48 -9.26 1.63
CA ASP A 88 -8.62 -8.65 2.31
C ASP A 88 -9.72 -8.39 1.27
N VAL A 89 -10.86 -9.06 1.44
CA VAL A 89 -12.07 -8.78 0.68
C VAL A 89 -12.98 -7.95 1.58
N ASP A 90 -13.11 -6.69 1.26
CA ASP A 90 -13.84 -5.69 2.05
C ASP A 90 -15.23 -5.47 1.46
N THR A 91 -16.27 -5.75 2.26
CA THR A 91 -17.68 -5.51 1.93
C THR A 91 -18.26 -4.31 2.68
N SER A 92 -17.42 -3.40 3.16
CA SER A 92 -17.86 -2.18 3.85
C SER A 92 -18.93 -1.45 3.05
N HIS A 93 -19.98 -1.04 3.74
CA HIS A 93 -21.16 -0.34 3.21
C HIS A 93 -22.11 -1.19 2.34
N PHE A 94 -21.77 -2.43 2.00
CA PHE A 94 -22.67 -3.36 1.33
C PHE A 94 -23.46 -4.12 2.39
N ASN A 95 -24.73 -3.72 2.58
CA ASN A 95 -25.65 -4.27 3.57
C ASN A 95 -26.84 -4.91 2.85
N GLY A 96 -26.82 -6.23 2.69
CA GLY A 96 -27.85 -7.01 1.98
C GLY A 96 -27.55 -7.23 0.49
N ASN A 97 -26.63 -6.47 -0.08
CA ASN A 97 -26.16 -6.57 -1.48
C ASN A 97 -24.69 -7.06 -1.60
N GLN A 98 -24.08 -7.52 -0.49
CA GLN A 98 -22.79 -8.22 -0.57
C GLN A 98 -22.98 -9.62 -1.18
N PRO A 99 -21.93 -10.20 -1.83
CA PRO A 99 -22.01 -11.57 -2.31
C PRO A 99 -22.20 -12.56 -1.16
N ALA A 100 -22.91 -13.66 -1.38
CA ALA A 100 -23.05 -14.73 -0.37
C ALA A 100 -21.70 -15.43 -0.12
N MET A 101 -20.91 -15.62 -1.16
CA MET A 101 -19.60 -16.26 -1.09
C MET A 101 -18.64 -15.62 -2.11
N ILE A 102 -17.33 -15.78 -1.83
CA ILE A 102 -16.25 -15.41 -2.75
C ILE A 102 -15.27 -16.56 -2.95
N SER A 103 -14.54 -16.54 -4.05
CA SER A 103 -13.28 -17.29 -4.20
C SER A 103 -12.25 -16.45 -4.96
N LEU A 104 -10.98 -16.81 -4.82
CA LEU A 104 -9.89 -16.11 -5.49
C LEU A 104 -9.01 -17.09 -6.24
N GLU A 105 -8.66 -16.74 -7.45
CA GLU A 105 -7.75 -17.49 -8.31
C GLU A 105 -6.61 -16.60 -8.77
N GLY A 106 -5.45 -17.17 -9.01
CA GLY A 106 -4.28 -16.47 -9.53
C GLY A 106 -3.69 -17.16 -10.74
N CYS A 107 -3.02 -16.37 -11.56
CA CYS A 107 -2.33 -16.85 -12.76
C CYS A 107 -1.00 -16.12 -12.93
N ASN A 108 0.01 -16.81 -13.45
CA ASN A 108 1.26 -16.22 -13.92
C ASN A 108 1.34 -16.35 -15.44
N SER A 109 1.16 -15.24 -16.16
CA SER A 109 1.15 -15.24 -17.63
C SER A 109 1.61 -13.89 -18.17
N LYS A 110 2.24 -13.90 -19.34
CA LYS A 110 2.51 -12.69 -20.14
C LYS A 110 1.31 -12.26 -20.98
N SER A 111 0.39 -13.19 -21.27
CA SER A 111 -0.82 -12.93 -22.05
C SER A 111 -1.87 -12.17 -21.24
N ASN A 112 -2.61 -11.30 -21.91
CA ASN A 112 -3.82 -10.65 -21.39
C ASN A 112 -5.11 -11.27 -21.92
N ASN A 113 -5.03 -12.30 -22.76
CA ASN A 113 -6.20 -13.01 -23.25
C ASN A 113 -6.78 -13.87 -22.12
N ILE A 114 -7.89 -13.46 -21.55
CA ILE A 114 -8.55 -14.10 -20.41
C ILE A 114 -8.83 -15.58 -20.64
N LYS A 115 -9.20 -15.95 -21.88
CA LYS A 115 -9.53 -17.33 -22.27
C LYS A 115 -8.32 -18.26 -22.23
N SER A 116 -7.11 -17.74 -22.40
CA SER A 116 -5.86 -18.52 -22.38
C SER A 116 -5.22 -18.61 -21.00
N LEU A 117 -5.74 -17.89 -19.99
CA LEU A 117 -5.15 -17.88 -18.65
C LEU A 117 -5.47 -19.17 -17.89
N LYS A 118 -4.44 -19.82 -17.40
CA LYS A 118 -4.57 -21.02 -16.54
C LYS A 118 -4.65 -20.61 -15.09
N TRP A 119 -5.83 -20.71 -14.52
CA TRP A 119 -6.14 -20.28 -13.18
C TRP A 119 -5.80 -21.34 -12.13
N LYS A 120 -5.25 -20.90 -11.00
CA LYS A 120 -5.00 -21.72 -9.80
C LYS A 120 -5.73 -21.11 -8.62
N THR A 121 -6.42 -21.94 -7.86
CA THR A 121 -7.14 -21.51 -6.67
C THR A 121 -6.17 -21.01 -5.59
N LEU A 122 -6.38 -19.79 -5.12
CA LEU A 122 -5.69 -19.18 -3.97
C LEU A 122 -6.55 -19.23 -2.70
N ILE A 123 -7.84 -18.99 -2.88
CA ILE A 123 -8.84 -19.06 -1.81
C ILE A 123 -10.05 -19.81 -2.37
N SER A 124 -10.36 -20.96 -1.78
CA SER A 124 -11.58 -21.71 -2.08
C SER A 124 -12.82 -20.89 -1.68
N LYS A 125 -14.02 -21.32 -2.10
CA LYS A 125 -15.28 -20.64 -1.75
C LYS A 125 -15.38 -20.41 -0.24
N LYS A 126 -15.60 -19.14 0.14
CA LYS A 126 -15.78 -18.68 1.53
C LYS A 126 -17.00 -17.80 1.63
N LYS A 127 -17.82 -18.01 2.67
CA LYS A 127 -18.95 -17.12 3.00
C LYS A 127 -18.45 -15.74 3.33
N THR A 128 -19.23 -14.73 2.97
CA THR A 128 -19.00 -13.34 3.34
C THR A 128 -20.11 -12.83 4.24
N LYS A 129 -19.83 -11.73 4.92
CA LYS A 129 -20.77 -11.00 5.77
C LYS A 129 -20.93 -9.59 5.22
N ALA A 130 -22.07 -8.96 5.50
CA ALA A 130 -22.29 -7.56 5.23
C ALA A 130 -21.31 -6.68 5.99
N ASN A 131 -20.94 -5.55 5.40
CA ASN A 131 -20.17 -4.46 6.04
C ASN A 131 -18.96 -4.97 6.87
N SER A 132 -18.12 -5.83 6.28
CA SER A 132 -17.07 -6.56 6.98
C SER A 132 -15.80 -6.71 6.15
N HIS A 133 -14.67 -6.80 6.85
CA HIS A 133 -13.40 -7.22 6.27
C HIS A 133 -13.21 -8.73 6.38
N HIS A 134 -12.86 -9.38 5.29
CA HIS A 134 -12.60 -10.82 5.22
C HIS A 134 -11.12 -11.07 4.92
N LEU A 135 -10.37 -11.41 5.97
CA LEU A 135 -8.92 -11.56 5.92
C LEU A 135 -8.53 -13.02 5.73
N PHE A 136 -7.83 -13.33 4.64
CA PHE A 136 -7.36 -14.66 4.31
C PHE A 136 -5.84 -14.69 4.21
N LYS A 137 -5.21 -15.71 4.83
CA LYS A 137 -3.80 -16.03 4.57
C LYS A 137 -3.71 -16.84 3.28
N VAL A 138 -2.66 -16.57 2.49
CA VAL A 138 -2.34 -17.31 1.27
C VAL A 138 -1.01 -18.03 1.49
N SER A 139 -1.02 -19.36 1.41
CA SER A 139 0.15 -20.20 1.64
C SER A 139 0.95 -20.51 0.36
N SER A 140 0.65 -19.82 -0.75
CA SER A 140 1.33 -20.04 -2.03
C SER A 140 2.63 -19.25 -2.12
N ASN A 141 3.72 -19.91 -2.49
CA ASN A 141 5.00 -19.28 -2.83
C ASN A 141 5.08 -18.86 -4.32
N GLN A 142 4.01 -19.00 -5.08
CA GLN A 142 3.99 -18.69 -6.51
C GLN A 142 3.94 -17.18 -6.76
N ILE A 143 4.46 -16.80 -7.91
CA ILE A 143 4.40 -15.44 -8.43
C ILE A 143 3.14 -15.31 -9.29
N PHE A 144 2.40 -14.23 -9.09
CA PHE A 144 1.18 -13.95 -9.85
C PHE A 144 1.32 -12.65 -10.64
N THR A 145 0.72 -12.65 -11.82
CA THR A 145 0.57 -11.48 -12.70
C THR A 145 -0.89 -11.09 -12.89
N HIS A 146 -1.81 -12.04 -12.67
CA HIS A 146 -3.25 -11.84 -12.78
C HIS A 146 -3.97 -12.48 -11.60
N ILE A 147 -5.04 -11.82 -11.16
CA ILE A 147 -5.92 -12.28 -10.08
C ILE A 147 -7.36 -12.21 -10.56
N LYS A 148 -8.13 -13.27 -10.30
CA LYS A 148 -9.55 -13.36 -10.59
C LYS A 148 -10.31 -13.47 -9.28
N LEU A 149 -11.17 -12.50 -9.01
CA LEU A 149 -12.13 -12.54 -7.90
C LEU A 149 -13.47 -13.02 -8.44
N ASN A 150 -13.96 -14.13 -7.90
CA ASN A 150 -15.31 -14.65 -8.16
C ASN A 150 -16.23 -14.24 -6.99
N ILE A 151 -17.43 -13.80 -7.30
CA ILE A 151 -18.51 -13.51 -6.34
C ILE A 151 -19.71 -14.40 -6.68
N PHE A 152 -20.37 -14.95 -5.67
CA PHE A 152 -21.43 -15.96 -5.86
C PHE A 152 -22.72 -15.55 -5.17
N PRO A 153 -23.88 -15.51 -5.90
CA PRO A 153 -23.94 -15.52 -7.36
C PRO A 153 -23.53 -14.16 -7.96
N ASP A 154 -23.76 -13.08 -7.26
CA ASP A 154 -23.60 -11.67 -7.60
C ASP A 154 -23.35 -10.84 -6.33
N GLY A 155 -23.32 -9.51 -6.45
CA GLY A 155 -23.29 -8.59 -5.31
C GLY A 155 -22.22 -7.53 -5.42
N GLY A 156 -21.91 -6.90 -4.26
CA GLY A 156 -20.99 -5.80 -4.16
C GLY A 156 -19.81 -6.05 -3.24
N VAL A 157 -18.63 -5.59 -3.67
CA VAL A 157 -17.37 -5.61 -2.91
C VAL A 157 -16.74 -4.22 -2.95
N ALA A 158 -16.53 -3.63 -1.78
CA ALA A 158 -15.98 -2.29 -1.67
C ALA A 158 -14.51 -2.23 -2.11
N ARG A 159 -13.67 -3.14 -1.58
CA ARG A 159 -12.24 -3.19 -1.92
C ARG A 159 -11.72 -4.63 -1.94
N LEU A 160 -10.74 -4.85 -2.82
CA LEU A 160 -9.88 -6.04 -2.78
C LEU A 160 -8.44 -5.59 -2.53
N ARG A 161 -7.82 -6.08 -1.45
CA ARG A 161 -6.42 -5.84 -1.15
C ARG A 161 -5.62 -7.14 -1.26
N LEU A 162 -4.51 -7.08 -1.95
CA LEU A 162 -3.62 -8.21 -2.23
C LEU A 162 -2.25 -7.94 -1.59
N TYR A 163 -2.15 -8.14 -0.29
CA TYR A 163 -0.93 -7.86 0.46
C TYR A 163 0.15 -8.89 0.15
N GLY A 164 1.25 -8.41 -0.40
CA GLY A 164 2.33 -9.26 -0.88
C GLY A 164 3.67 -8.55 -0.99
N SER A 165 4.59 -9.21 -1.68
CA SER A 165 5.90 -8.68 -2.02
C SER A 165 6.09 -8.68 -3.54
N ILE A 166 6.61 -7.59 -4.08
CA ILE A 166 7.00 -7.50 -5.49
C ILE A 166 8.17 -8.45 -5.71
N THR A 167 8.13 -9.20 -6.81
CA THR A 167 9.27 -9.99 -7.27
C THR A 167 10.17 -9.06 -8.09
N ASN A 168 11.31 -8.70 -7.53
CA ASN A 168 12.35 -8.06 -8.30
C ASN A 168 13.19 -9.16 -8.96
N GLU A 169 13.50 -9.01 -10.24
CA GLU A 169 14.56 -9.79 -10.87
C GLU A 169 15.86 -9.42 -10.16
N GLU A 170 16.59 -10.42 -9.69
CA GLU A 170 17.92 -10.21 -9.12
C GLU A 170 18.77 -9.45 -10.14
N ASN A 171 19.50 -8.43 -9.67
CA ASN A 171 20.33 -7.53 -10.50
C ASN A 171 19.60 -6.60 -11.49
N LYS A 172 18.27 -6.44 -11.40
CA LYS A 172 17.50 -5.55 -12.28
C LYS A 172 18.03 -4.12 -12.38
N TYR A 173 18.61 -3.62 -11.31
CA TYR A 173 19.05 -2.23 -11.25
C TYR A 173 20.53 -2.05 -11.57
N GLY A 174 21.36 -3.11 -11.52
CA GLY A 174 22.81 -2.99 -11.59
C GLY A 174 23.30 -1.94 -10.60
N ASN A 175 24.42 -1.31 -10.85
CA ASN A 175 24.94 -0.20 -10.03
C ASN A 175 24.25 1.17 -10.28
N LYS A 176 22.98 1.16 -10.77
CA LYS A 176 22.25 2.40 -11.08
C LYS A 176 21.86 3.14 -9.80
N ASN A 177 21.91 4.47 -9.89
CA ASN A 177 21.35 5.35 -8.85
C ASN A 177 19.83 5.41 -9.02
N ILE A 178 19.10 4.85 -8.06
CA ILE A 178 17.63 4.75 -8.11
C ILE A 178 17.00 5.29 -6.82
N ASN A 179 15.70 5.57 -6.85
CA ASN A 179 14.95 5.80 -5.63
C ASN A 179 14.72 4.47 -4.87
N LEU A 180 15.53 4.23 -3.84
CA LEU A 180 15.51 3.02 -3.03
C LEU A 180 14.22 2.87 -2.21
N ALA A 181 13.53 3.99 -1.91
CA ALA A 181 12.26 4.01 -1.16
C ALA A 181 11.02 4.02 -2.07
N SER A 182 11.16 3.72 -3.35
CA SER A 182 10.02 3.71 -4.25
C SER A 182 9.15 2.46 -4.06
N LEU A 183 7.84 2.65 -3.93
CA LEU A 183 6.85 1.58 -3.98
C LEU A 183 7.00 0.71 -5.24
N LEU A 184 7.32 1.35 -6.39
CA LEU A 184 7.54 0.65 -7.68
C LEU A 184 8.74 -0.28 -7.65
N ASN A 185 9.67 -0.06 -6.72
CA ASN A 185 10.89 -0.85 -6.54
C ASN A 185 10.77 -1.85 -5.37
N GLY A 186 9.59 -1.93 -4.75
CA GLY A 186 9.31 -2.88 -3.68
C GLY A 186 9.58 -2.36 -2.27
N ALA A 187 9.80 -1.05 -2.09
CA ALA A 187 9.85 -0.46 -0.76
C ALA A 187 8.48 -0.52 -0.08
N ALA A 188 8.44 -0.84 1.19
CA ALA A 188 7.20 -1.00 1.94
C ALA A 188 7.34 -0.54 3.39
N ILE A 189 6.25 -0.08 3.97
CA ILE A 189 6.21 0.26 5.40
C ILE A 189 6.25 -1.03 6.23
N VAL A 190 7.05 -1.02 7.28
CA VAL A 190 7.16 -2.14 8.24
C VAL A 190 6.31 -1.86 9.48
N ALA A 191 6.39 -0.64 9.99
CA ALA A 191 5.60 -0.18 11.13
C ALA A 191 5.58 1.35 11.21
N CYS A 192 4.56 1.89 11.88
CA CYS A 192 4.52 3.28 12.29
C CYS A 192 3.82 3.40 13.64
N ASN A 193 3.98 4.52 14.33
CA ASN A 193 3.27 4.75 15.58
C ASN A 193 1.96 5.52 15.39
N ASN A 194 1.75 6.14 14.25
CA ASN A 194 0.55 6.92 13.96
C ASN A 194 0.36 7.11 12.43
N GLU A 195 -0.85 6.89 11.93
CA GLU A 195 -1.29 7.18 10.55
C GLU A 195 -2.77 7.54 10.55
N HIS A 196 -3.15 8.46 11.44
CA HIS A 196 -4.56 8.73 11.75
C HIS A 196 -5.34 9.33 10.58
N PHE A 197 -4.76 10.33 9.91
CA PHE A 197 -5.41 11.04 8.79
C PHE A 197 -4.92 10.57 7.42
N GLY A 198 -3.68 10.07 7.33
CA GLY A 198 -3.10 9.59 6.08
C GLY A 198 -2.18 8.40 6.31
N LYS A 199 -2.31 7.38 5.45
CA LYS A 199 -1.54 6.14 5.54
C LYS A 199 -0.05 6.37 5.33
N ALA A 200 0.80 5.71 6.14
CA ALA A 200 2.25 5.79 6.02
C ALA A 200 2.76 5.37 4.63
N GLU A 201 2.14 4.39 4.00
CA GLU A 201 2.49 3.90 2.65
C GLU A 201 2.42 5.00 1.57
N ASN A 202 1.57 6.00 1.75
CA ASN A 202 1.37 7.05 0.75
C ASN A 202 2.65 7.79 0.38
N ILE A 203 3.61 7.94 1.32
CA ILE A 203 4.86 8.66 1.03
C ILE A 203 5.78 7.94 0.05
N LEU A 204 5.57 6.64 -0.17
CA LEU A 204 6.36 5.81 -1.09
C LEU A 204 5.77 5.80 -2.51
N ALA A 205 4.57 6.35 -2.70
CA ALA A 205 3.86 6.36 -3.97
C ALA A 205 4.63 7.16 -5.05
N PRO A 206 4.51 6.75 -6.33
CA PRO A 206 5.12 7.48 -7.45
C PRO A 206 4.43 8.84 -7.66
N GLY A 207 5.16 9.74 -8.31
CA GLY A 207 4.65 11.06 -8.67
C GLY A 207 4.48 12.03 -7.49
N LYS A 208 3.75 13.12 -7.74
CA LYS A 208 3.37 14.13 -6.74
C LYS A 208 2.09 13.68 -6.01
N ALA A 209 1.93 14.07 -4.76
CA ALA A 209 0.67 13.88 -4.04
C ALA A 209 -0.44 14.74 -4.68
N LYS A 210 -1.65 14.20 -4.73
CA LYS A 210 -2.83 14.90 -5.29
C LYS A 210 -3.43 15.89 -4.29
N ASN A 211 -3.39 15.57 -3.01
CA ASN A 211 -3.92 16.34 -1.89
C ASN A 211 -3.28 15.83 -0.57
N MET A 212 -3.72 16.35 0.58
CA MET A 212 -3.25 15.90 1.90
C MET A 212 -3.52 14.42 2.16
N GLY A 213 -4.70 13.92 1.79
CA GLY A 213 -5.08 12.51 1.99
C GLY A 213 -4.20 11.51 1.21
N ASP A 214 -3.46 11.99 0.20
CA ASP A 214 -2.45 11.22 -0.54
C ASP A 214 -1.05 11.31 0.09
N GLY A 215 -0.94 11.68 1.36
CA GLY A 215 0.27 11.72 2.17
C GLY A 215 0.15 10.88 3.44
N TRP A 216 1.24 10.80 4.21
CA TRP A 216 1.22 10.31 5.58
C TRP A 216 0.94 11.47 6.52
N GLU A 217 -0.11 11.35 7.34
CA GLU A 217 -0.47 12.38 8.29
C GLU A 217 -0.82 11.77 9.64
N THR A 218 -0.18 12.27 10.68
CA THR A 218 -0.38 11.83 12.05
C THR A 218 -1.35 12.75 12.78
N ARG A 219 -1.93 12.25 13.88
CA ARG A 219 -2.74 13.05 14.78
C ARG A 219 -1.85 14.08 15.49
N ARG A 220 -2.39 15.29 15.71
CA ARG A 220 -1.71 16.30 16.53
C ARG A 220 -1.31 15.72 17.89
N ARG A 221 -0.02 15.81 18.19
CA ARG A 221 0.56 15.33 19.44
C ARG A 221 0.46 16.43 20.51
N ARG A 222 -0.19 16.10 21.62
CA ARG A 222 -0.31 16.99 22.77
C ARG A 222 0.69 16.68 23.90
N ASN A 223 1.42 15.57 23.79
CA ASN A 223 2.40 15.11 24.76
C ASN A 223 3.82 15.23 24.19
N LYS A 224 4.83 15.26 25.06
CA LYS A 224 6.26 15.19 24.64
C LYS A 224 6.50 13.95 23.77
N GLY A 225 7.35 14.09 22.76
CA GLY A 225 7.75 13.00 21.89
C GLY A 225 7.66 13.37 20.41
N PHE A 226 7.63 12.35 19.55
CA PHE A 226 7.63 12.51 18.11
C PHE A 226 6.94 11.32 17.45
N ASP A 227 6.52 11.51 16.21
CA ASP A 227 5.96 10.42 15.41
C ASP A 227 7.02 9.84 14.46
N TRP A 228 6.85 8.56 14.13
CA TRP A 228 7.83 7.85 13.33
C TRP A 228 7.19 6.77 12.46
N LEU A 229 7.86 6.44 11.38
CA LEU A 229 7.62 5.24 10.59
C LEU A 229 8.93 4.52 10.29
N ILE A 230 8.85 3.23 10.05
CA ILE A 230 9.94 2.38 9.57
C ILE A 230 9.53 1.76 8.26
N LEU A 231 10.41 1.81 7.28
CA LEU A 231 10.24 1.17 5.99
C LEU A 231 11.42 0.24 5.69
N ASN A 232 11.15 -0.84 4.94
CA ASN A 232 12.17 -1.55 4.21
C ASN A 232 12.31 -0.90 2.82
N CYS A 233 13.53 -0.81 2.33
CA CYS A 233 13.83 -0.27 1.01
C CYS A 233 14.64 -1.27 0.19
N VAL A 234 14.82 -0.98 -1.09
CA VAL A 234 15.79 -1.71 -1.91
C VAL A 234 17.16 -1.66 -1.22
N LYS A 235 17.88 -2.79 -1.21
CA LYS A 235 19.26 -2.80 -0.71
C LYS A 235 20.08 -1.79 -1.50
N GLY A 236 20.76 -0.90 -0.82
CA GLY A 236 21.51 0.16 -1.48
C GLY A 236 22.70 0.64 -0.67
N GLN A 237 23.55 1.39 -1.34
CA GLN A 237 24.73 2.04 -0.78
C GLN A 237 24.99 3.38 -1.48
N ASN A 238 25.98 4.14 -1.00
CA ASN A 238 26.38 5.42 -1.60
C ASN A 238 25.16 6.34 -1.80
N ILE A 239 24.47 6.63 -0.70
CA ILE A 239 23.31 7.49 -0.72
C ILE A 239 23.72 8.91 -1.16
N SER A 240 23.14 9.39 -2.25
CA SER A 240 23.43 10.69 -2.84
C SER A 240 22.49 11.79 -2.39
N ASP A 241 21.18 11.47 -2.29
CA ASP A 241 20.15 12.47 -2.07
C ASP A 241 18.97 11.91 -1.26
N ILE A 242 18.37 12.79 -0.47
CA ILE A 242 17.09 12.56 0.19
C ILE A 242 16.15 13.70 -0.19
N GLU A 243 14.92 13.36 -0.63
CA GLU A 243 13.84 14.32 -0.83
C GLU A 243 12.71 14.06 0.15
N ILE A 244 12.28 15.12 0.85
CA ILE A 244 11.12 15.09 1.75
C ILE A 244 10.16 16.19 1.30
N SER A 245 8.94 15.81 0.92
CA SER A 245 7.93 16.76 0.47
C SER A 245 6.84 16.94 1.52
N THR A 246 6.57 18.19 1.85
CA THR A 246 5.42 18.63 2.67
C THR A 246 4.33 19.27 1.81
N HIS A 247 4.29 19.00 0.49
CA HIS A 247 3.25 19.51 -0.40
C HIS A 247 1.86 19.22 0.15
N HIS A 248 0.97 20.21 0.05
CA HIS A 248 -0.38 20.27 0.61
C HIS A 248 -0.46 20.47 2.13
N PHE A 249 0.60 20.19 2.89
CA PHE A 249 0.64 20.41 4.34
C PHE A 249 1.09 21.85 4.63
N LYS A 250 0.11 22.76 4.78
CA LYS A 250 0.36 24.20 5.01
C LYS A 250 0.50 24.55 6.48
N GLY A 251 -0.42 24.11 7.34
CA GLY A 251 -0.41 24.36 8.79
C GLY A 251 -0.03 23.14 9.64
N ASN A 252 -0.07 21.95 9.06
CA ASN A 252 0.10 20.65 9.73
C ASN A 252 1.33 19.88 9.23
N PHE A 253 2.34 20.59 8.75
CA PHE A 253 3.64 20.01 8.42
C PHE A 253 4.50 19.80 9.67
N PRO A 254 5.43 18.83 9.69
CA PRO A 254 6.37 18.65 10.80
C PRO A 254 7.37 19.80 10.83
N GLY A 255 7.64 20.35 12.04
CA GLY A 255 8.67 21.39 12.19
C GLY A 255 10.07 20.90 11.85
N HIS A 256 10.36 19.62 12.15
CA HIS A 256 11.65 18.99 11.85
C HIS A 256 11.47 17.51 11.49
N CYS A 257 12.50 16.95 10.86
CA CYS A 257 12.63 15.49 10.67
C CYS A 257 14.06 15.02 10.91
N SER A 258 14.24 13.72 11.15
CA SER A 258 15.54 13.02 11.10
C SER A 258 15.35 11.64 10.50
N ILE A 259 16.43 11.07 9.96
CA ILE A 259 16.39 9.74 9.34
C ILE A 259 17.50 8.90 9.91
N GLN A 260 17.14 7.70 10.37
CA GLN A 260 18.06 6.66 10.80
C GLN A 260 18.03 5.54 9.77
N ALA A 261 19.15 4.86 9.58
CA ALA A 261 19.29 3.78 8.61
C ALA A 261 19.98 2.56 9.23
N ALA A 262 19.67 1.38 8.69
CA ALA A 262 20.32 0.14 9.06
C ALA A 262 20.41 -0.83 7.87
N PHE A 263 21.39 -1.71 7.93
CA PHE A 263 21.45 -2.90 7.08
C PHE A 263 21.21 -4.14 7.93
N ILE A 264 20.13 -4.86 7.64
CA ILE A 264 19.72 -6.09 8.34
C ILE A 264 19.72 -7.21 7.30
N PRO A 265 20.74 -8.07 7.26
CA PRO A 265 20.91 -9.05 6.18
C PRO A 265 19.80 -10.11 6.17
N ASN A 266 19.34 -10.53 7.35
CA ASN A 266 18.33 -11.57 7.47
C ASN A 266 16.95 -10.99 7.79
N LYS A 267 15.90 -11.62 7.24
CA LYS A 267 14.51 -11.22 7.51
C LYS A 267 14.20 -11.35 9.00
N LYS A 268 13.82 -10.25 9.64
CA LYS A 268 13.39 -10.21 11.04
C LYS A 268 11.93 -9.84 11.14
N SER A 269 11.28 -10.19 12.25
CA SER A 269 9.92 -9.75 12.52
C SER A 269 9.85 -8.22 12.68
N ALA A 270 8.72 -7.62 12.29
CA ALA A 270 8.53 -6.19 12.44
C ALA A 270 8.70 -5.72 13.90
N LYS A 271 8.28 -6.53 14.89
CA LYS A 271 8.51 -6.24 16.32
C LYS A 271 9.99 -6.15 16.66
N SER A 272 10.81 -7.08 16.15
CA SER A 272 12.26 -7.07 16.36
C SER A 272 12.92 -5.85 15.73
N ILE A 273 12.50 -5.49 14.50
CA ILE A 273 12.99 -4.30 13.79
C ILE A 273 12.66 -3.03 14.59
N VAL A 274 11.43 -2.87 15.05
CA VAL A 274 11.02 -1.72 15.87
C VAL A 274 11.85 -1.64 17.15
N LYS A 275 12.05 -2.77 17.84
CA LYS A 275 12.83 -2.81 19.12
C LYS A 275 14.27 -2.31 18.93
N THR A 276 14.91 -2.64 17.81
CA THR A 276 16.30 -2.26 17.53
C THR A 276 16.44 -0.88 16.89
N SER A 277 15.39 -0.33 16.31
CA SER A 277 15.45 0.86 15.45
C SER A 277 15.92 2.15 16.16
N ASN A 278 15.78 2.23 17.47
CA ASN A 278 16.25 3.39 18.23
C ASN A 278 17.79 3.49 18.30
N LYS A 279 18.49 2.37 18.07
CA LYS A 279 19.94 2.28 18.06
C LYS A 279 20.56 2.45 16.66
N TRP A 280 19.75 2.67 15.63
CA TRP A 280 20.26 2.83 14.26
C TRP A 280 20.98 4.17 14.12
N LYS A 281 22.03 4.17 13.32
CA LYS A 281 22.81 5.38 13.03
C LYS A 281 21.99 6.39 12.24
N HIS A 282 22.17 7.66 12.52
CA HIS A 282 21.58 8.73 11.73
C HIS A 282 22.22 8.77 10.34
N LEU A 283 21.36 8.78 9.31
CA LEU A 283 21.71 9.09 7.93
C LEU A 283 21.51 10.59 7.65
N LEU A 284 20.47 11.18 8.24
CA LEU A 284 20.21 12.61 8.27
C LEU A 284 19.88 13.02 9.71
N ASN A 285 20.69 13.92 10.26
CA ASN A 285 20.43 14.51 11.57
C ASN A 285 19.15 15.36 11.54
N LYS A 286 18.69 15.81 12.70
CA LYS A 286 17.49 16.63 12.82
C LYS A 286 17.61 17.91 12.01
N VAL A 287 16.75 18.08 11.00
CA VAL A 287 16.70 19.24 10.08
C VAL A 287 15.32 19.88 10.12
N LYS A 288 15.27 21.20 9.92
CA LYS A 288 14.03 21.98 9.84
C LYS A 288 13.32 21.70 8.53
N LEU A 289 11.99 21.58 8.58
CA LEU A 289 11.11 21.55 7.42
C LEU A 289 10.28 22.84 7.33
N SER A 290 9.69 23.09 6.18
CA SER A 290 8.80 24.22 5.89
C SER A 290 7.51 23.73 5.29
N ALA A 291 6.48 24.53 5.35
CA ALA A 291 5.15 24.25 4.77
C ALA A 291 5.20 24.10 3.24
N ASN A 292 4.40 23.18 2.71
CA ASN A 292 4.10 23.07 1.27
C ASN A 292 5.33 23.12 0.35
N LYS A 293 6.43 22.44 0.72
CA LYS A 293 7.73 22.49 0.03
C LYS A 293 8.36 21.12 -0.13
N THR A 294 9.18 20.96 -1.16
CA THR A 294 10.10 19.82 -1.29
C THR A 294 11.49 20.22 -0.79
N HIS A 295 11.98 19.48 0.17
CA HIS A 295 13.31 19.67 0.77
C HIS A 295 14.24 18.63 0.20
N LYS A 296 15.43 19.07 -0.26
CA LYS A 296 16.50 18.21 -0.78
C LYS A 296 17.71 18.28 0.14
N PHE A 297 18.23 17.10 0.47
CA PHE A 297 19.39 16.96 1.34
C PHE A 297 20.43 16.06 0.65
N ASN A 298 21.59 16.63 0.35
CA ASN A 298 22.77 15.90 -0.20
C ASN A 298 24.01 16.16 0.68
N LYS A 299 24.36 17.44 0.92
CA LYS A 299 25.55 17.85 1.70
C LYS A 299 25.43 17.54 3.20
N LYS A 300 24.22 17.28 3.72
CA LYS A 300 23.94 17.00 5.15
C LYS A 300 23.86 15.52 5.49
N LEU A 301 24.12 14.65 4.52
CA LEU A 301 24.06 13.21 4.72
C LEU A 301 25.29 12.70 5.46
N MET A 302 25.05 11.87 6.47
CA MET A 302 26.12 11.17 7.18
C MET A 302 26.60 10.00 6.33
N LYS A 303 27.92 9.76 6.34
CA LYS A 303 28.49 8.62 5.63
C LYS A 303 27.85 7.33 6.10
N ASN A 304 27.32 6.55 5.15
CA ASN A 304 26.67 5.28 5.44
C ASN A 304 27.11 4.24 4.40
N ASN A 305 27.27 2.99 4.84
CA ASN A 305 27.68 1.90 3.97
C ASN A 305 26.42 1.34 3.24
N LYS A 306 26.00 0.13 3.62
CA LYS A 306 24.81 -0.52 3.08
C LYS A 306 23.58 -0.18 3.91
N ILE A 307 22.43 -0.08 3.26
CA ILE A 307 21.14 0.10 3.93
C ILE A 307 20.09 -0.80 3.27
N ASN A 308 19.09 -1.22 4.04
CA ASN A 308 17.85 -1.82 3.55
C ASN A 308 16.65 -1.50 4.45
N TYR A 309 16.86 -0.76 5.54
CA TYR A 309 15.82 -0.22 6.41
C TYR A 309 16.09 1.24 6.73
N LEU A 310 15.00 2.01 6.81
CA LEU A 310 15.01 3.41 7.21
C LEU A 310 13.97 3.64 8.30
N LYS A 311 14.30 4.52 9.25
CA LYS A 311 13.35 5.08 10.21
C LYS A 311 13.27 6.57 10.00
N ILE A 312 12.09 7.07 9.68
CA ILE A 312 11.80 8.49 9.52
C ILE A 312 11.12 8.97 10.80
N ASN A 313 11.72 9.95 11.46
CA ASN A 313 11.17 10.60 12.64
C ASN A 313 10.69 12.00 12.24
N ILE A 314 9.50 12.41 12.69
CA ILE A 314 8.93 13.74 12.46
C ILE A 314 8.61 14.38 13.81
N PHE A 315 8.90 15.68 13.95
CA PHE A 315 8.83 16.39 15.23
C PHE A 315 7.93 17.61 15.14
N PRO A 316 6.93 17.76 16.06
CA PRO A 316 6.46 16.70 16.99
C PRO A 316 5.57 15.68 16.26
N ASP A 317 4.82 16.10 15.26
CA ASP A 317 3.83 15.39 14.45
C ASP A 317 3.66 16.10 13.09
N GLY A 318 2.69 15.67 12.28
CA GLY A 318 2.31 16.37 11.04
C GLY A 318 2.26 15.46 9.83
N GLY A 319 2.33 16.09 8.65
CA GLY A 319 2.17 15.40 7.38
C GLY A 319 3.36 15.52 6.44
N ILE A 320 3.68 14.40 5.77
CA ILE A 320 4.64 14.29 4.68
C ILE A 320 3.91 13.71 3.47
N SER A 321 4.00 14.37 2.33
CA SER A 321 3.33 13.92 1.11
C SER A 321 4.13 12.88 0.34
N ARG A 322 5.47 13.02 0.25
CA ARG A 322 6.37 12.08 -0.45
C ARG A 322 7.73 12.03 0.23
N PHE A 323 8.34 10.85 0.13
CA PHE A 323 9.70 10.57 0.57
C PHE A 323 10.46 9.83 -0.53
N LYS A 324 11.67 10.27 -0.84
CA LYS A 324 12.56 9.59 -1.77
C LYS A 324 13.97 9.57 -1.22
N ILE A 325 14.70 8.51 -1.51
CA ILE A 325 16.11 8.36 -1.18
C ILE A 325 16.84 7.73 -2.37
N TYR A 326 17.84 8.42 -2.87
CA TYR A 326 18.60 7.99 -4.03
C TYR A 326 19.94 7.41 -3.59
N GLY A 327 20.30 6.28 -4.20
CA GLY A 327 21.54 5.58 -3.94
C GLY A 327 21.74 4.44 -4.94
N LYS A 328 22.93 3.86 -4.93
CA LYS A 328 23.25 2.69 -5.78
C LYS A 328 22.57 1.44 -5.21
N ALA A 329 21.74 0.78 -6.00
CA ALA A 329 21.18 -0.52 -5.66
C ALA A 329 22.26 -1.61 -5.69
N ILE A 330 22.17 -2.60 -4.77
CA ILE A 330 23.13 -3.73 -4.63
C ILE A 330 22.39 -5.06 -4.44
#